data_8840ba7189fc2e1869734b1bf48ed474
#
_entry.id   8840ba7189fc2e1869734b1bf48ed474
#
_cell.length_a   1.000
_cell.length_b   1.000
_cell.length_c   1.000
_cell.angle_alpha   90.00
_cell.angle_beta   90.00
_cell.angle_gamma   90.00
#
_symmetry.space_group_name_H-M   'P 1'
#
loop_
_entity.id
_entity.type
_entity.pdbx_description
1 polymer ?
#
loop_
_entity_poly.entity_id
_entity_poly.type
_entity_poly.pdbx_seq_one_letter_code
_entity_poly.pdbx_strand_id
1 'polypeptide(L)'
;MKKFWDNSNGACGVGLPGREAVPQHLVPASLTIGNVTISPATVLAPMAGVTDTVFRRFIRNLGGCGLIMTEFTSADGVLRKKDQKAKRYLHFYEDEHPISAQLFGSDPRVMAEAARMVEGLGFDLVDLNLGCPAKKVVKCNGGSGLLRDLPAIGKIFEAVRAAVTIPFTVKFRAGWNDEEIVCVELARMAESCGLAAVALHARTREMGYSGNARWEWIAAIKDAVKIPVIGNGDIRSPEDACAMATQTGCDAVMIGRTAPSNPWIFRQIEQYCSALRKASTGNAVGSRPEQHRSGVWPEGQLGAAVPTWAVPETRALARSYDEPSETDRYQMIRTYFQMLIEEELPDAVGKMKQFASWFTHGVPGGAGLRKGIYESKSAPEILGRVEEFFEARLCGAGTLAREM
;
A
#
# COMPACT_ATOMS: atom_id res chain seq x y z
N MET A 1 -21.60 14.50 -0.48
CA MET A 1 -20.56 13.45 -0.49
C MET A 1 -19.88 13.46 0.86
N LYS A 2 -20.11 12.45 1.72
CA LYS A 2 -19.42 12.34 3.00
C LYS A 2 -17.95 12.03 2.72
N LYS A 3 -17.04 12.83 3.28
CA LYS A 3 -15.60 12.73 3.14
C LYS A 3 -15.11 11.39 3.70
N PHE A 4 -14.39 10.63 2.90
CA PHE A 4 -13.92 9.27 3.17
C PHE A 4 -12.82 9.17 4.25
N TRP A 5 -12.36 10.30 4.84
CA TRP A 5 -11.08 10.41 5.55
C TRP A 5 -11.11 11.08 6.93
N ASP A 6 -12.27 11.37 7.51
CA ASP A 6 -12.38 11.92 8.87
C ASP A 6 -12.56 10.80 9.89
N ASN A 7 -11.47 10.30 10.45
CA ASN A 7 -11.44 9.67 11.76
C ASN A 7 -10.07 9.91 12.40
N SER A 8 -9.90 11.12 12.94
CA SER A 8 -8.94 11.43 13.98
C SER A 8 -9.61 11.19 15.32
N ASN A 9 -9.28 10.11 16.02
CA ASN A 9 -9.48 10.05 17.47
C ASN A 9 -8.56 9.03 18.14
N GLY A 10 -7.82 9.52 19.14
CA GLY A 10 -7.46 8.80 20.34
C GLY A 10 -6.04 8.25 20.40
N ALA A 11 -5.10 9.10 20.82
CA ALA A 11 -3.92 8.65 21.52
C ALA A 11 -4.33 8.02 22.86
N CYS A 12 -3.85 6.81 23.15
CA CYS A 12 -3.86 6.26 24.50
C CYS A 12 -2.46 5.71 24.80
N GLY A 13 -1.75 6.41 25.68
CA GLY A 13 -0.49 5.94 26.24
C GLY A 13 -0.74 5.05 27.45
N VAL A 14 0.00 3.95 27.58
CA VAL A 14 0.24 3.27 28.87
C VAL A 14 1.60 2.57 28.87
N GLY A 15 2.28 2.67 29.98
CA GLY A 15 3.65 2.41 30.30
C GLY A 15 4.18 0.99 30.25
N LEU A 16 5.52 0.92 30.33
CA LEU A 16 6.49 -0.17 30.22
C LEU A 16 6.35 -1.27 31.30
N PRO A 17 6.84 -2.50 31.09
CA PRO A 17 8.26 -2.84 31.22
C PRO A 17 8.78 -4.04 30.40
N GLY A 18 10.10 -4.18 30.28
CA GLY A 18 10.79 -5.43 29.92
C GLY A 18 11.65 -5.34 28.64
N ARG A 19 12.93 -5.73 28.72
CA ARG A 19 13.85 -5.87 27.58
C ARG A 19 13.22 -6.72 26.48
N GLU A 20 12.93 -6.12 25.36
CA GLU A 20 12.30 -6.81 24.22
C GLU A 20 13.35 -7.27 23.21
N ALA A 21 13.13 -8.49 22.71
CA ALA A 21 13.91 -9.08 21.64
C ALA A 21 13.72 -8.29 20.33
N VAL A 22 14.81 -8.12 19.57
CA VAL A 22 14.75 -7.58 18.19
C VAL A 22 13.74 -8.39 17.40
N PRO A 23 12.84 -7.78 16.60
CA PRO A 23 11.85 -8.49 15.80
C PRO A 23 12.52 -9.59 14.97
N GLN A 24 12.04 -10.82 15.06
CA GLN A 24 12.63 -11.97 14.36
C GLN A 24 12.42 -11.93 12.85
N HIS A 25 11.37 -11.23 12.40
CA HIS A 25 11.03 -11.05 10.99
C HIS A 25 10.83 -9.58 10.67
N LEU A 26 11.71 -9.03 9.85
CA LEU A 26 11.59 -7.68 9.29
C LEU A 26 10.98 -7.76 7.90
N VAL A 27 10.47 -6.64 7.39
CA VAL A 27 10.12 -6.54 5.97
C VAL A 27 11.33 -6.96 5.14
N PRO A 28 11.23 -7.98 4.27
CA PRO A 28 12.37 -8.49 3.52
C PRO A 28 13.01 -7.41 2.63
N ALA A 29 14.32 -7.53 2.39
CA ALA A 29 15.03 -6.63 1.49
C ALA A 29 14.63 -6.82 0.02
N SER A 30 14.15 -8.00 -0.32
CA SER A 30 13.62 -8.31 -1.64
C SER A 30 12.63 -9.47 -1.57
N LEU A 31 11.79 -9.58 -2.59
CA LEU A 31 10.87 -10.69 -2.79
C LEU A 31 10.79 -11.02 -4.27
N THR A 32 10.77 -12.31 -4.60
CA THR A 32 10.52 -12.78 -5.97
C THR A 32 9.08 -13.28 -6.11
N ILE A 33 8.34 -12.71 -7.06
CA ILE A 33 6.96 -13.07 -7.41
C ILE A 33 6.99 -13.66 -8.82
N GLY A 34 6.92 -14.99 -8.94
CA GLY A 34 7.17 -15.66 -10.21
C GLY A 34 8.60 -15.41 -10.68
N ASN A 35 8.77 -14.73 -11.80
CA ASN A 35 10.06 -14.32 -12.36
C ASN A 35 10.42 -12.85 -12.11
N VAL A 36 9.60 -12.11 -11.37
CA VAL A 36 9.80 -10.68 -11.07
C VAL A 36 10.33 -10.51 -9.65
N THR A 37 11.51 -9.89 -9.51
CA THR A 37 12.08 -9.54 -8.21
C THR A 37 11.79 -8.08 -7.89
N ILE A 38 11.19 -7.84 -6.72
CA ILE A 38 10.94 -6.51 -6.16
C ILE A 38 11.91 -6.23 -5.01
N SER A 39 12.41 -5.02 -4.91
CA SER A 39 13.34 -4.59 -3.86
C SER A 39 13.12 -3.11 -3.51
N PRO A 40 12.86 -2.80 -2.23
CA PRO A 40 12.53 -3.71 -1.11
C PRO A 40 11.17 -4.41 -1.27
N ALA A 41 10.83 -5.32 -0.34
CA ALA A 41 9.55 -6.05 -0.36
C ALA A 41 8.38 -5.17 0.13
N THR A 42 8.20 -4.03 -0.52
CA THR A 42 7.15 -3.04 -0.26
C THR A 42 6.33 -2.80 -1.53
N VAL A 43 5.04 -2.63 -1.39
CA VAL A 43 4.10 -2.50 -2.52
C VAL A 43 3.20 -1.29 -2.34
N LEU A 44 3.09 -0.44 -3.36
CA LEU A 44 2.07 0.61 -3.41
C LEU A 44 0.72 -0.01 -3.76
N ALA A 45 -0.26 0.10 -2.87
CA ALA A 45 -1.60 -0.45 -3.09
C ALA A 45 -2.33 0.26 -4.23
N PRO A 46 -3.12 -0.47 -5.04
CA PRO A 46 -3.98 0.12 -6.07
C PRO A 46 -5.10 0.95 -5.43
N MET A 47 -5.19 2.24 -5.75
CA MET A 47 -6.15 3.16 -5.17
C MET A 47 -6.80 4.02 -6.25
N ALA A 48 -8.11 3.82 -6.48
CA ALA A 48 -8.87 4.59 -7.46
C ALA A 48 -8.81 6.10 -7.20
N GLY A 49 -8.48 6.86 -8.23
CA GLY A 49 -8.33 8.30 -8.16
C GLY A 49 -7.03 8.77 -7.47
N VAL A 50 -6.11 7.86 -7.14
CA VAL A 50 -4.84 8.17 -6.46
C VAL A 50 -3.64 7.65 -7.22
N THR A 51 -3.60 6.35 -7.55
CA THR A 51 -2.42 5.70 -8.12
C THR A 51 -2.41 5.78 -9.66
N ASP A 52 -2.62 6.99 -10.20
CA ASP A 52 -2.33 7.30 -11.61
C ASP A 52 -0.81 7.33 -11.88
N THR A 53 -0.43 7.45 -13.13
CA THR A 53 0.98 7.41 -13.53
C THR A 53 1.81 8.50 -12.84
N VAL A 54 1.27 9.71 -12.66
CA VAL A 54 1.98 10.80 -11.97
C VAL A 54 2.31 10.43 -10.54
N PHE A 55 1.32 9.91 -9.79
CA PHE A 55 1.55 9.53 -8.39
C PHE A 55 2.46 8.31 -8.28
N ARG A 56 2.35 7.33 -9.18
CA ARG A 56 3.21 6.15 -9.18
C ARG A 56 4.67 6.53 -9.44
N ARG A 57 4.96 7.34 -10.46
CA ARG A 57 6.31 7.85 -10.76
C ARG A 57 6.84 8.71 -9.63
N PHE A 58 5.99 9.54 -9.04
CA PHE A 58 6.35 10.34 -7.88
C PHE A 58 6.79 9.45 -6.69
N ILE A 59 6.05 8.38 -6.36
CA ILE A 59 6.45 7.42 -5.33
C ILE A 59 7.76 6.69 -5.71
N ARG A 60 7.91 6.31 -6.97
CA ARG A 60 9.15 5.66 -7.46
C ARG A 60 10.35 6.56 -7.27
N ASN A 61 10.24 7.84 -7.60
CA ASN A 61 11.32 8.83 -7.47
C ASN A 61 11.73 9.10 -6.00
N LEU A 62 10.80 8.96 -5.05
CA LEU A 62 11.11 9.07 -3.62
C LEU A 62 11.86 7.85 -3.07
N GLY A 63 11.83 6.73 -3.77
CA GLY A 63 12.52 5.49 -3.43
C GLY A 63 11.83 4.61 -2.39
N GLY A 64 12.38 3.40 -2.22
CA GLY A 64 11.93 2.43 -1.22
C GLY A 64 10.62 1.69 -1.56
N CYS A 65 10.03 1.89 -2.74
CA CYS A 65 8.86 1.16 -3.21
C CYS A 65 9.26 0.10 -4.23
N GLY A 66 9.18 -1.19 -3.88
CA GLY A 66 9.64 -2.28 -4.74
C GLY A 66 8.67 -2.63 -5.87
N LEU A 67 7.35 -2.49 -5.65
CA LEU A 67 6.33 -2.73 -6.67
C LEU A 67 5.27 -1.64 -6.61
N ILE A 68 4.94 -1.08 -7.76
CA ILE A 68 3.80 -0.19 -7.92
C ILE A 68 2.67 -0.88 -8.68
N MET A 69 1.42 -0.49 -8.36
CA MET A 69 0.23 -1.03 -9.01
C MET A 69 -0.60 0.09 -9.62
N THR A 70 -1.20 -0.18 -10.78
CA THR A 70 -2.13 0.77 -11.41
C THR A 70 -3.41 0.93 -10.58
N GLU A 71 -4.22 1.94 -10.88
CA GLU A 71 -5.63 1.91 -10.50
C GLU A 71 -6.30 0.67 -11.08
N PHE A 72 -7.31 0.12 -10.39
CA PHE A 72 -8.03 -1.03 -10.93
C PHE A 72 -8.90 -0.64 -12.13
N THR A 73 -8.83 -1.41 -13.18
CA THR A 73 -9.51 -1.17 -14.47
C THR A 73 -10.46 -2.30 -14.80
N SER A 74 -11.63 -1.95 -15.37
CA SER A 74 -12.59 -2.94 -15.85
C SER A 74 -12.02 -3.73 -17.03
N ALA A 75 -12.03 -5.06 -16.96
CA ALA A 75 -11.63 -5.92 -18.07
C ALA A 75 -12.46 -5.65 -19.34
N ASP A 76 -13.77 -5.47 -19.20
CA ASP A 76 -14.64 -5.04 -20.32
C ASP A 76 -14.23 -3.69 -20.89
N GLY A 77 -13.84 -2.73 -20.00
CA GLY A 77 -13.41 -1.40 -20.43
C GLY A 77 -12.12 -1.43 -21.24
N VAL A 78 -11.16 -2.25 -20.81
CA VAL A 78 -9.87 -2.45 -21.48
C VAL A 78 -10.05 -2.93 -22.91
N LEU A 79 -10.98 -3.88 -23.15
CA LEU A 79 -11.23 -4.47 -24.46
C LEU A 79 -12.02 -3.56 -25.41
N ARG A 80 -12.71 -2.55 -24.90
CA ARG A 80 -13.46 -1.60 -25.75
C ARG A 80 -12.53 -0.62 -26.44
N LYS A 81 -12.50 -0.67 -27.78
CA LYS A 81 -11.64 0.20 -28.61
C LYS A 81 -11.78 1.70 -28.32
N LYS A 82 -12.96 2.16 -27.87
CA LYS A 82 -13.29 3.58 -27.63
C LYS A 82 -13.15 4.03 -26.17
N ASP A 83 -12.81 3.11 -25.22
CA ASP A 83 -12.69 3.45 -23.80
C ASP A 83 -11.32 4.08 -23.51
N GLN A 84 -11.19 5.37 -23.80
CA GLN A 84 -9.97 6.14 -23.52
C GLN A 84 -9.62 6.17 -22.03
N LYS A 85 -10.62 6.06 -21.15
CA LYS A 85 -10.40 6.08 -19.72
C LYS A 85 -9.72 4.79 -19.23
N ALA A 86 -10.18 3.63 -19.71
CA ALA A 86 -9.56 2.35 -19.39
C ALA A 86 -8.11 2.30 -19.90
N LYS A 87 -7.86 2.79 -21.11
CA LYS A 87 -6.51 2.87 -21.68
C LYS A 87 -5.58 3.77 -20.87
N ARG A 88 -6.08 4.92 -20.39
CA ARG A 88 -5.29 5.83 -19.56
C ARG A 88 -4.87 5.18 -18.23
N TYR A 89 -5.69 4.33 -17.63
CA TYR A 89 -5.32 3.61 -16.42
C TYR A 89 -4.24 2.57 -16.63
N LEU A 90 -4.06 2.08 -17.87
CA LEU A 90 -3.00 1.15 -18.25
C LEU A 90 -1.80 1.86 -18.90
N HIS A 91 -1.77 3.20 -18.91
CA HIS A 91 -0.59 3.93 -19.32
C HIS A 91 0.46 3.92 -18.22
N PHE A 92 1.72 3.67 -18.57
CA PHE A 92 2.87 3.74 -17.68
C PHE A 92 4.13 4.12 -18.48
N TYR A 93 5.17 4.53 -17.78
CA TYR A 93 6.48 4.86 -18.31
C TYR A 93 7.51 3.80 -17.92
N GLU A 94 8.61 3.73 -18.63
CA GLU A 94 9.70 2.77 -18.41
C GLU A 94 10.28 2.84 -16.99
N ASP A 95 10.31 4.01 -16.39
CA ASP A 95 10.79 4.24 -15.02
C ASP A 95 9.82 3.73 -13.93
N GLU A 96 8.67 3.19 -14.31
CA GLU A 96 7.70 2.61 -13.38
C GLU A 96 7.91 1.10 -13.12
N HIS A 97 8.77 0.41 -13.86
CA HIS A 97 9.06 -1.01 -13.65
C HIS A 97 9.78 -1.29 -12.31
N PRO A 98 9.46 -2.42 -11.60
CA PRO A 98 8.39 -3.37 -11.92
C PRO A 98 7.00 -2.81 -11.58
N ILE A 99 6.05 -3.03 -12.49
CA ILE A 99 4.68 -2.52 -12.38
C ILE A 99 3.65 -3.62 -12.61
N SER A 100 2.58 -3.59 -11.82
CA SER A 100 1.43 -4.52 -11.94
C SER A 100 0.18 -3.79 -12.42
N ALA A 101 -0.50 -4.33 -13.44
CA ALA A 101 -1.84 -3.86 -13.81
C ALA A 101 -2.91 -4.59 -13.02
N GLN A 102 -3.82 -3.84 -12.36
CA GLN A 102 -4.92 -4.45 -11.65
C GLN A 102 -6.22 -4.37 -12.45
N LEU A 103 -6.80 -5.55 -12.71
CA LEU A 103 -8.07 -5.73 -13.43
C LEU A 103 -9.21 -6.13 -12.48
N PHE A 104 -10.44 -5.79 -12.85
CA PHE A 104 -11.64 -6.35 -12.22
C PHE A 104 -12.66 -6.73 -13.28
N GLY A 105 -13.42 -7.78 -13.01
CA GLY A 105 -14.47 -8.33 -13.87
C GLY A 105 -14.97 -9.64 -13.30
N SER A 106 -16.03 -10.21 -13.89
CA SER A 106 -16.65 -11.46 -13.46
C SER A 106 -16.75 -12.51 -14.56
N ASP A 107 -16.51 -12.15 -15.82
CA ASP A 107 -16.49 -13.11 -16.93
C ASP A 107 -15.07 -13.66 -17.14
N PRO A 108 -14.84 -14.98 -17.02
CA PRO A 108 -13.52 -15.58 -17.17
C PRO A 108 -12.87 -15.33 -18.53
N ARG A 109 -13.64 -15.32 -19.62
CA ARG A 109 -13.11 -15.10 -20.99
C ARG A 109 -12.67 -13.65 -21.16
N VAL A 110 -13.51 -12.71 -20.75
CA VAL A 110 -13.20 -11.28 -20.80
C VAL A 110 -11.97 -10.96 -19.95
N MET A 111 -11.87 -11.56 -18.76
CA MET A 111 -10.70 -11.41 -17.89
C MET A 111 -9.43 -11.94 -18.52
N ALA A 112 -9.49 -13.12 -19.15
CA ALA A 112 -8.36 -13.73 -19.86
C ALA A 112 -7.89 -12.87 -21.05
N GLU A 113 -8.80 -12.33 -21.85
CA GLU A 113 -8.47 -11.45 -22.97
C GLU A 113 -7.86 -10.11 -22.49
N ALA A 114 -8.41 -9.52 -21.44
CA ALA A 114 -7.86 -8.30 -20.84
C ALA A 114 -6.47 -8.54 -20.26
N ALA A 115 -6.23 -9.69 -19.62
CA ALA A 115 -4.92 -10.05 -19.11
C ALA A 115 -3.88 -10.22 -20.22
N ARG A 116 -4.22 -10.83 -21.36
CA ARG A 116 -3.32 -10.88 -22.54
C ARG A 116 -3.00 -9.49 -23.07
N MET A 117 -3.98 -8.59 -23.08
CA MET A 117 -3.71 -7.20 -23.47
C MET A 117 -2.74 -6.51 -22.51
N VAL A 118 -2.90 -6.71 -21.20
CA VAL A 118 -1.98 -6.20 -20.17
C VAL A 118 -0.55 -6.73 -20.40
N GLU A 119 -0.39 -8.04 -20.61
CA GLU A 119 0.90 -8.63 -20.95
C GLU A 119 1.49 -8.04 -22.23
N GLY A 120 0.68 -7.90 -23.28
CA GLY A 120 1.09 -7.30 -24.56
C GLY A 120 1.46 -5.81 -24.48
N LEU A 121 1.02 -5.10 -23.43
CA LEU A 121 1.42 -3.72 -23.14
C LEU A 121 2.78 -3.64 -22.40
N GLY A 122 3.34 -4.77 -21.94
CA GLY A 122 4.63 -4.82 -21.28
C GLY A 122 4.57 -4.70 -19.76
N PHE A 123 3.43 -4.91 -19.10
CA PHE A 123 3.38 -5.01 -17.65
C PHE A 123 4.14 -6.22 -17.14
N ASP A 124 4.80 -6.07 -15.98
CA ASP A 124 5.53 -7.19 -15.34
C ASP A 124 4.60 -8.19 -14.69
N LEU A 125 3.47 -7.73 -14.14
CA LEU A 125 2.47 -8.57 -13.47
C LEU A 125 1.06 -8.16 -13.87
N VAL A 126 0.14 -9.12 -13.81
CA VAL A 126 -1.31 -8.84 -13.81
C VAL A 126 -1.90 -9.23 -12.46
N ASP A 127 -2.82 -8.42 -11.94
CA ASP A 127 -3.46 -8.63 -10.64
C ASP A 127 -4.99 -8.59 -10.77
N LEU A 128 -5.68 -9.47 -10.05
CA LEU A 128 -7.14 -9.47 -9.96
C LEU A 128 -7.62 -8.76 -8.70
N ASN A 129 -8.54 -7.81 -8.85
CA ASN A 129 -9.18 -7.12 -7.74
C ASN A 129 -10.40 -7.88 -7.22
N LEU A 130 -10.32 -8.44 -6.03
CA LEU A 130 -11.42 -9.02 -5.26
C LEU A 130 -11.66 -8.27 -3.94
N GLY A 131 -11.18 -7.02 -3.82
CA GLY A 131 -11.27 -6.26 -2.57
C GLY A 131 -12.07 -4.96 -2.64
N CYS A 132 -12.39 -4.45 -3.84
CA CYS A 132 -13.08 -3.17 -3.99
C CYS A 132 -14.53 -3.25 -3.47
N PRO A 133 -14.92 -2.45 -2.44
CA PRO A 133 -16.27 -2.47 -1.89
C PRO A 133 -17.23 -1.49 -2.60
N ALA A 134 -16.79 -0.80 -3.64
CA ALA A 134 -17.56 0.23 -4.32
C ALA A 134 -18.83 -0.35 -4.93
N LYS A 135 -20.00 0.27 -4.65
CA LYS A 135 -21.31 -0.22 -5.10
C LYS A 135 -21.38 -0.47 -6.61
N LYS A 136 -20.73 0.37 -7.43
CA LYS A 136 -20.70 0.20 -8.89
C LYS A 136 -19.97 -1.09 -9.31
N VAL A 137 -18.86 -1.43 -8.65
CA VAL A 137 -18.07 -2.62 -8.93
C VAL A 137 -18.81 -3.87 -8.46
N VAL A 138 -19.35 -3.85 -7.24
CA VAL A 138 -20.11 -4.95 -6.64
C VAL A 138 -21.39 -5.27 -7.43
N LYS A 139 -22.10 -4.25 -7.94
CA LYS A 139 -23.30 -4.44 -8.79
C LYS A 139 -23.01 -5.18 -10.11
N CYS A 140 -21.77 -5.09 -10.60
CA CYS A 140 -21.32 -5.83 -11.78
C CYS A 140 -20.65 -7.17 -11.42
N ASN A 141 -20.95 -7.73 -10.26
CA ASN A 141 -20.32 -8.92 -9.71
C ASN A 141 -18.78 -8.89 -9.73
N GLY A 142 -18.18 -7.70 -9.60
CA GLY A 142 -16.73 -7.53 -9.55
C GLY A 142 -16.23 -7.18 -8.13
N GLY A 143 -14.92 -7.15 -7.97
CA GLY A 143 -14.29 -6.78 -6.70
C GLY A 143 -14.74 -7.68 -5.54
N SER A 144 -15.06 -7.08 -4.39
CA SER A 144 -15.49 -7.85 -3.20
C SER A 144 -16.84 -8.56 -3.36
N GLY A 145 -17.62 -8.29 -4.41
CA GLY A 145 -18.86 -9.00 -4.70
C GLY A 145 -18.63 -10.48 -5.01
N LEU A 146 -17.51 -10.80 -5.65
CA LEU A 146 -17.13 -12.18 -5.99
C LEU A 146 -16.73 -13.03 -4.78
N LEU A 147 -16.38 -12.45 -3.63
CA LEU A 147 -15.99 -13.22 -2.44
C LEU A 147 -17.08 -14.18 -1.93
N ARG A 148 -18.30 -14.03 -2.41
CA ARG A 148 -19.45 -14.89 -2.10
C ARG A 148 -19.65 -16.01 -3.12
N ASP A 149 -18.77 -16.11 -4.14
CA ASP A 149 -18.84 -17.11 -5.20
C ASP A 149 -17.43 -17.63 -5.57
N LEU A 150 -16.85 -18.42 -4.66
CA LEU A 150 -15.53 -19.01 -4.86
C LEU A 150 -15.43 -19.86 -6.14
N PRO A 151 -16.44 -20.66 -6.53
CA PRO A 151 -16.41 -21.37 -7.82
C PRO A 151 -16.27 -20.45 -9.04
N ALA A 152 -16.91 -19.28 -9.04
CA ALA A 152 -16.74 -18.32 -10.12
C ALA A 152 -15.32 -17.72 -10.13
N ILE A 153 -14.75 -17.45 -8.95
CA ILE A 153 -13.35 -16.99 -8.83
C ILE A 153 -12.38 -18.05 -9.38
N GLY A 154 -12.57 -19.33 -9.04
CA GLY A 154 -11.74 -20.43 -9.56
C GLY A 154 -11.70 -20.46 -11.08
N LYS A 155 -12.84 -20.33 -11.75
CA LYS A 155 -12.94 -20.26 -13.22
C LYS A 155 -12.19 -19.05 -13.80
N ILE A 156 -12.21 -17.90 -13.11
CA ILE A 156 -11.44 -16.71 -13.52
C ILE A 156 -9.94 -16.99 -13.36
N PHE A 157 -9.51 -17.57 -12.24
CA PHE A 157 -8.11 -17.90 -12.02
C PHE A 157 -7.56 -18.83 -13.09
N GLU A 158 -8.27 -19.93 -13.39
CA GLU A 158 -7.90 -20.88 -14.44
C GLU A 158 -7.80 -20.21 -15.81
N ALA A 159 -8.82 -19.41 -16.18
CA ALA A 159 -8.88 -18.75 -17.48
C ALA A 159 -7.75 -17.72 -17.67
N VAL A 160 -7.49 -16.90 -16.65
CA VAL A 160 -6.41 -15.91 -16.70
C VAL A 160 -5.05 -16.58 -16.66
N ARG A 161 -4.83 -17.58 -15.78
CA ARG A 161 -3.56 -18.29 -15.71
C ARG A 161 -3.19 -18.99 -17.02
N ALA A 162 -4.16 -19.58 -17.69
CA ALA A 162 -3.95 -20.19 -19.00
C ALA A 162 -3.70 -19.18 -20.14
N ALA A 163 -4.00 -17.91 -19.90
CA ALA A 163 -3.97 -16.88 -20.93
C ALA A 163 -2.64 -16.10 -20.98
N VAL A 164 -1.88 -16.00 -19.87
CA VAL A 164 -0.69 -15.16 -19.76
C VAL A 164 0.52 -15.95 -19.27
N THR A 165 1.72 -15.47 -19.57
CA THR A 165 2.99 -16.05 -19.10
C THR A 165 3.57 -15.27 -17.92
N ILE A 166 3.27 -13.95 -17.82
CA ILE A 166 3.68 -13.12 -16.70
C ILE A 166 3.04 -13.59 -15.38
N PRO A 167 3.64 -13.26 -14.22
CA PRO A 167 3.06 -13.58 -12.92
C PRO A 167 1.64 -13.02 -12.77
N PHE A 168 0.72 -13.91 -12.35
CA PHE A 168 -0.65 -13.55 -12.04
C PHE A 168 -0.84 -13.56 -10.52
N THR A 169 -1.38 -12.48 -9.97
CA THR A 169 -1.62 -12.28 -8.53
C THR A 169 -3.06 -11.92 -8.25
N VAL A 170 -3.46 -11.94 -6.99
CA VAL A 170 -4.80 -11.52 -6.58
C VAL A 170 -4.75 -10.69 -5.31
N LYS A 171 -5.49 -9.56 -5.29
CA LYS A 171 -5.67 -8.73 -4.10
C LYS A 171 -7.13 -8.81 -3.63
N PHE A 172 -7.35 -9.20 -2.37
CA PHE A 172 -8.69 -9.44 -1.83
C PHE A 172 -8.86 -8.94 -0.39
N ARG A 173 -10.08 -9.03 0.13
CA ARG A 173 -10.46 -8.84 1.53
C ARG A 173 -10.74 -10.19 2.19
N ALA A 174 -10.76 -10.20 3.53
CA ALA A 174 -10.93 -11.43 4.31
C ALA A 174 -12.23 -12.20 4.01
N GLY A 175 -13.26 -11.48 3.61
CA GLY A 175 -14.57 -12.04 3.30
C GLY A 175 -15.59 -10.93 3.09
N TRP A 176 -16.87 -11.30 3.00
CA TRP A 176 -17.97 -10.35 2.88
C TRP A 176 -18.24 -9.65 4.21
N ASN A 177 -18.45 -10.42 5.28
CA ASN A 177 -18.65 -9.99 6.66
C ASN A 177 -17.93 -10.97 7.61
N ASP A 178 -18.14 -10.85 8.92
CA ASP A 178 -17.49 -11.68 9.93
C ASP A 178 -17.99 -13.15 9.91
N GLU A 179 -19.14 -13.43 9.32
CA GLU A 179 -19.72 -14.77 9.19
C GLU A 179 -19.27 -15.45 7.88
N GLU A 180 -18.89 -14.68 6.89
CA GLU A 180 -18.47 -15.14 5.56
C GLU A 180 -16.97 -14.85 5.32
N ILE A 181 -16.10 -15.39 6.17
CA ILE A 181 -14.64 -15.31 6.02
C ILE A 181 -14.16 -16.41 5.10
N VAL A 182 -13.53 -16.04 3.97
CA VAL A 182 -13.10 -16.96 2.93
C VAL A 182 -11.62 -16.86 2.59
N CYS A 183 -10.87 -16.01 3.29
CA CYS A 183 -9.53 -15.60 2.86
C CYS A 183 -8.54 -16.77 2.78
N VAL A 184 -8.58 -17.74 3.70
CA VAL A 184 -7.68 -18.90 3.69
C VAL A 184 -8.03 -19.86 2.55
N GLU A 185 -9.32 -20.13 2.33
CA GLU A 185 -9.78 -20.99 1.25
C GLU A 185 -9.45 -20.37 -0.12
N LEU A 186 -9.68 -19.06 -0.27
CA LEU A 186 -9.35 -18.31 -1.48
C LEU A 186 -7.84 -18.32 -1.77
N ALA A 187 -6.99 -18.18 -0.74
CA ALA A 187 -5.54 -18.24 -0.91
C ALA A 187 -5.06 -19.62 -1.36
N ARG A 188 -5.60 -20.69 -0.78
CA ARG A 188 -5.31 -22.08 -1.22
C ARG A 188 -5.77 -22.32 -2.67
N MET A 189 -6.94 -21.81 -3.03
CA MET A 189 -7.42 -21.86 -4.40
C MET A 189 -6.47 -21.10 -5.35
N ALA A 190 -6.04 -19.91 -4.99
CA ALA A 190 -5.09 -19.12 -5.78
C ALA A 190 -3.78 -19.90 -6.01
N GLU A 191 -3.21 -20.50 -4.96
CA GLU A 191 -2.03 -21.35 -5.09
C GLU A 191 -2.26 -22.56 -6.00
N SER A 192 -3.36 -23.28 -5.82
CA SER A 192 -3.69 -24.46 -6.63
C SER A 192 -3.93 -24.15 -8.10
N CYS A 193 -4.43 -22.94 -8.41
CA CYS A 193 -4.57 -22.43 -9.78
C CYS A 193 -3.27 -21.84 -10.35
N GLY A 194 -2.16 -21.87 -9.61
CA GLY A 194 -0.85 -21.42 -10.08
C GLY A 194 -0.67 -19.89 -10.08
N LEU A 195 -1.35 -19.17 -9.19
CA LEU A 195 -1.07 -17.76 -8.97
C LEU A 195 0.29 -17.59 -8.29
N ALA A 196 0.97 -16.49 -8.61
CA ALA A 196 2.33 -16.23 -8.16
C ALA A 196 2.42 -15.58 -6.77
N ALA A 197 1.38 -14.91 -6.31
CA ALA A 197 1.28 -14.32 -4.97
C ALA A 197 -0.17 -13.95 -4.64
N VAL A 198 -0.42 -13.73 -3.35
CA VAL A 198 -1.70 -13.21 -2.83
C VAL A 198 -1.47 -11.97 -1.97
N ALA A 199 -2.38 -10.98 -2.04
CA ALA A 199 -2.36 -9.80 -1.19
C ALA A 199 -3.67 -9.68 -0.40
N LEU A 200 -3.60 -9.71 0.93
CA LEU A 200 -4.78 -9.59 1.79
C LEU A 200 -4.88 -8.20 2.41
N HIS A 201 -5.99 -7.50 2.15
CA HIS A 201 -6.45 -6.44 3.03
C HIS A 201 -7.23 -7.07 4.19
N ALA A 202 -6.64 -7.05 5.38
CA ALA A 202 -7.12 -7.77 6.55
C ALA A 202 -8.37 -7.12 7.21
N ARG A 203 -9.38 -6.86 6.39
CA ARG A 203 -10.74 -6.43 6.74
C ARG A 203 -11.75 -7.13 5.87
N THR A 204 -12.98 -7.29 6.37
CA THR A 204 -14.10 -7.74 5.54
C THR A 204 -14.61 -6.60 4.64
N ARG A 205 -15.46 -6.93 3.67
CA ARG A 205 -16.12 -5.91 2.84
C ARG A 205 -17.01 -4.99 3.67
N GLU A 206 -17.73 -5.53 4.65
CA GLU A 206 -18.64 -4.75 5.48
C GLU A 206 -17.93 -3.84 6.47
N MET A 207 -16.80 -4.26 7.01
CA MET A 207 -15.94 -3.38 7.82
C MET A 207 -15.53 -2.11 7.06
N GLY A 208 -15.43 -2.17 5.74
CA GLY A 208 -14.97 -1.04 4.95
C GLY A 208 -13.59 -0.59 5.39
N TYR A 209 -13.54 0.52 6.15
CA TYR A 209 -12.34 1.05 6.79
C TYR A 209 -12.51 1.25 8.30
N SER A 210 -13.62 0.76 8.86
CA SER A 210 -13.90 0.84 10.28
C SER A 210 -13.10 -0.19 11.06
N GLY A 211 -12.88 0.07 12.35
CA GLY A 211 -12.11 -0.80 13.23
C GLY A 211 -10.65 -0.97 12.80
N ASN A 212 -9.99 -1.98 13.31
CA ASN A 212 -8.61 -2.32 12.99
C ASN A 212 -8.57 -3.45 11.95
N ALA A 213 -7.51 -3.45 11.12
CA ALA A 213 -7.20 -4.59 10.28
C ALA A 213 -6.79 -5.78 11.16
N ARG A 214 -7.39 -6.94 10.91
CA ARG A 214 -7.15 -8.16 11.68
C ARG A 214 -6.00 -8.94 11.07
N TRP A 215 -4.79 -8.65 11.53
CA TRP A 215 -3.56 -9.22 10.95
C TRP A 215 -3.46 -10.73 11.15
N GLU A 216 -4.17 -11.31 12.10
CA GLU A 216 -4.29 -12.76 12.27
C GLU A 216 -4.77 -13.49 11.01
N TRP A 217 -5.57 -12.86 10.16
CA TRP A 217 -5.95 -13.44 8.88
C TRP A 217 -4.80 -13.48 7.87
N ILE A 218 -3.85 -12.53 7.95
CA ILE A 218 -2.63 -12.56 7.12
C ILE A 218 -1.76 -13.74 7.58
N ALA A 219 -1.56 -13.90 8.89
CA ALA A 219 -0.83 -15.03 9.45
C ALA A 219 -1.46 -16.37 9.04
N ALA A 220 -2.79 -16.50 9.18
CA ALA A 220 -3.51 -17.71 8.80
C ALA A 220 -3.36 -18.07 7.31
N ILE A 221 -3.31 -17.08 6.41
CA ILE A 221 -3.01 -17.30 4.99
C ILE A 221 -1.55 -17.75 4.84
N LYS A 222 -0.61 -17.07 5.52
CA LYS A 222 0.82 -17.40 5.41
C LYS A 222 1.11 -18.83 5.85
N ASP A 223 0.42 -19.31 6.88
CA ASP A 223 0.51 -20.69 7.33
C ASP A 223 -0.12 -21.70 6.35
N ALA A 224 -1.07 -21.23 5.53
CA ALA A 224 -1.88 -22.09 4.68
C ALA A 224 -1.33 -22.29 3.27
N VAL A 225 -0.45 -21.41 2.77
CA VAL A 225 0.09 -21.42 1.41
C VAL A 225 1.60 -21.24 1.37
N LYS A 226 2.23 -21.70 0.29
CA LYS A 226 3.68 -21.55 0.04
C LYS A 226 4.01 -20.36 -0.85
N ILE A 227 3.07 -19.91 -1.66
CA ILE A 227 3.25 -18.72 -2.49
C ILE A 227 3.37 -17.47 -1.62
N PRO A 228 4.06 -16.42 -2.08
CA PRO A 228 4.20 -15.16 -1.35
C PRO A 228 2.88 -14.56 -0.89
N VAL A 229 2.87 -14.09 0.36
CA VAL A 229 1.74 -13.41 0.99
C VAL A 229 2.12 -11.95 1.25
N ILE A 230 1.35 -11.02 0.69
CA ILE A 230 1.54 -9.58 0.85
C ILE A 230 0.51 -9.07 1.86
N GLY A 231 0.99 -8.60 3.02
CA GLY A 231 0.14 -8.07 4.09
C GLY A 231 -0.30 -6.63 3.81
N ASN A 232 -1.58 -6.32 4.01
CA ASN A 232 -2.13 -4.98 3.83
C ASN A 232 -3.16 -4.62 4.90
N GLY A 233 -3.07 -3.41 5.41
CA GLY A 233 -4.00 -2.81 6.37
C GLY A 233 -3.32 -2.15 7.55
N ASP A 234 -3.66 -0.88 7.80
CA ASP A 234 -3.24 -0.07 8.95
C ASP A 234 -1.74 0.13 9.16
N ILE A 235 -0.94 0.04 8.10
CA ILE A 235 0.46 0.48 8.13
C ILE A 235 0.48 2.00 8.01
N ARG A 236 0.86 2.69 9.09
CA ARG A 236 0.93 4.16 9.21
C ARG A 236 2.36 4.66 9.38
N SER A 237 3.24 3.80 9.89
CA SER A 237 4.64 4.08 10.18
C SER A 237 5.54 2.90 9.75
N PRO A 238 6.86 3.08 9.69
CA PRO A 238 7.80 1.98 9.49
C PRO A 238 7.71 0.88 10.55
N GLU A 239 7.42 1.26 11.79
CA GLU A 239 7.22 0.35 12.92
C GLU A 239 6.02 -0.57 12.67
N ASP A 240 4.90 -0.03 12.18
CA ASP A 240 3.71 -0.84 11.82
C ASP A 240 4.03 -1.86 10.73
N ALA A 241 4.87 -1.48 9.75
CA ALA A 241 5.29 -2.41 8.68
C ALA A 241 6.12 -3.57 9.24
N CYS A 242 7.07 -3.27 10.13
CA CYS A 242 7.87 -4.30 10.80
C CYS A 242 7.01 -5.13 11.76
N ALA A 243 6.08 -4.52 12.49
CA ALA A 243 5.15 -5.23 13.36
C ALA A 243 4.28 -6.22 12.58
N MET A 244 3.73 -5.79 11.42
CA MET A 244 2.98 -6.68 10.55
C MET A 244 3.84 -7.86 10.08
N ALA A 245 5.03 -7.61 9.55
CA ALA A 245 5.92 -8.68 9.09
C ALA A 245 6.28 -9.65 10.23
N THR A 246 6.57 -9.13 11.43
CA THR A 246 6.90 -9.95 12.60
C THR A 246 5.73 -10.80 13.08
N GLN A 247 4.53 -10.22 13.17
CA GLN A 247 3.35 -10.90 13.71
C GLN A 247 2.76 -11.91 12.73
N THR A 248 2.92 -11.68 11.43
CA THR A 248 2.23 -12.48 10.42
C THR A 248 3.15 -13.36 9.59
N GLY A 249 4.45 -13.09 9.60
CA GLY A 249 5.40 -13.76 8.72
C GLY A 249 5.20 -13.46 7.23
N CYS A 250 4.43 -12.42 6.86
CA CYS A 250 4.18 -12.09 5.46
C CYS A 250 5.48 -11.73 4.72
N ASP A 251 5.51 -12.00 3.42
CA ASP A 251 6.70 -11.88 2.58
C ASP A 251 6.92 -10.45 2.04
N ALA A 252 5.87 -9.64 2.05
CA ALA A 252 5.92 -8.22 1.71
C ALA A 252 4.81 -7.45 2.42
N VAL A 253 4.95 -6.13 2.46
CA VAL A 253 3.92 -5.24 3.01
C VAL A 253 3.39 -4.30 1.93
N MET A 254 2.06 -4.08 1.93
CA MET A 254 1.41 -3.19 0.98
C MET A 254 0.83 -1.97 1.70
N ILE A 255 1.20 -0.78 1.22
CA ILE A 255 0.81 0.50 1.80
C ILE A 255 -0.23 1.17 0.90
N GLY A 256 -1.36 1.56 1.49
CA GLY A 256 -2.42 2.28 0.79
C GLY A 256 -2.55 3.72 1.30
N ARG A 257 -3.53 3.97 2.17
CA ARG A 257 -3.97 5.30 2.63
C ARG A 257 -2.87 6.19 3.21
N THR A 258 -1.80 5.61 3.70
CA THR A 258 -0.65 6.35 4.24
C THR A 258 0.17 6.99 3.11
N ALA A 259 0.29 6.34 1.95
CA ALA A 259 1.16 6.81 0.88
C ALA A 259 0.83 8.24 0.39
N PRO A 260 -0.43 8.68 0.20
CA PRO A 260 -0.72 10.07 -0.15
C PRO A 260 -0.40 11.09 0.95
N SER A 261 -0.49 10.71 2.22
CA SER A 261 -0.24 11.61 3.35
C SER A 261 1.22 11.61 3.80
N ASN A 262 1.93 10.52 3.57
CA ASN A 262 3.36 10.35 3.80
C ASN A 262 4.00 9.56 2.64
N PRO A 263 4.32 10.20 1.51
CA PRO A 263 4.90 9.50 0.37
C PRO A 263 6.29 8.90 0.62
N TRP A 264 6.99 9.36 1.65
CA TRP A 264 8.31 8.84 2.06
C TRP A 264 8.22 7.51 2.80
N ILE A 265 7.01 7.04 3.14
CA ILE A 265 6.81 5.83 3.98
C ILE A 265 7.59 4.62 3.47
N PHE A 266 7.70 4.43 2.17
CA PHE A 266 8.42 3.29 1.57
C PHE A 266 9.92 3.36 1.86
N ARG A 267 10.55 4.51 1.63
CA ARG A 267 11.96 4.77 1.96
C ARG A 267 12.21 4.70 3.47
N GLN A 268 11.30 5.23 4.27
CA GLN A 268 11.38 5.16 5.73
C GLN A 268 11.33 3.72 6.25
N ILE A 269 10.48 2.85 5.67
CA ILE A 269 10.44 1.42 6.00
C ILE A 269 11.79 0.75 5.66
N GLU A 270 12.35 1.02 4.50
CA GLU A 270 13.64 0.48 4.08
C GLU A 270 14.76 0.91 5.02
N GLN A 271 14.85 2.19 5.37
CA GLN A 271 15.82 2.75 6.30
C GLN A 271 15.69 2.13 7.69
N TYR A 272 14.47 2.05 8.23
CA TYR A 272 14.17 1.47 9.53
C TYR A 272 14.57 -0.01 9.60
N CYS A 273 14.17 -0.81 8.62
CA CYS A 273 14.55 -2.22 8.55
C CYS A 273 16.06 -2.40 8.41
N SER A 274 16.75 -1.54 7.64
CA SER A 274 18.20 -1.56 7.50
C SER A 274 18.91 -1.26 8.82
N ALA A 275 18.42 -0.29 9.58
CA ALA A 275 18.96 0.05 10.90
C ALA A 275 18.79 -1.12 11.89
N LEU A 276 17.61 -1.75 11.92
CA LEU A 276 17.36 -2.92 12.76
C LEU A 276 18.26 -4.11 12.41
N ARG A 277 18.48 -4.41 11.12
CA ARG A 277 19.41 -5.46 10.68
C ARG A 277 20.84 -5.19 11.14
N LYS A 278 21.32 -3.95 11.04
CA LYS A 278 22.66 -3.56 11.50
C LYS A 278 22.80 -3.69 13.02
N ALA A 279 21.79 -3.29 13.78
CA ALA A 279 21.77 -3.43 15.24
C ALA A 279 21.83 -4.90 15.68
N SER A 280 21.12 -5.80 14.96
CA SER A 280 21.12 -7.23 15.26
C SER A 280 22.46 -7.90 14.97
N THR A 281 23.19 -7.47 13.91
CA THR A 281 24.50 -8.01 13.57
C THR A 281 25.62 -7.47 14.45
N GLY A 282 25.50 -6.24 14.96
CA GLY A 282 26.47 -5.63 15.88
C GLY A 282 26.49 -6.26 17.28
N ASN A 283 25.41 -6.89 17.72
CA ASN A 283 25.30 -7.58 19.01
C ASN A 283 25.73 -9.06 18.99
N ALA A 284 26.09 -9.60 17.83
CA ALA A 284 26.41 -11.04 17.68
C ALA A 284 27.86 -11.41 18.09
N VAL A 285 28.63 -10.50 18.68
CA VAL A 285 29.95 -10.80 19.27
C VAL A 285 29.80 -10.99 20.78
N GLY A 286 29.24 -12.12 21.18
CA GLY A 286 29.23 -12.57 22.59
C GLY A 286 27.92 -13.11 23.09
N SER A 287 27.54 -14.32 22.66
CA SER A 287 26.92 -15.38 23.44
C SER A 287 26.24 -16.41 22.52
N ARG A 288 26.59 -17.69 22.71
CA ARG A 288 25.94 -18.84 22.08
C ARG A 288 24.48 -18.92 22.57
N PRO A 289 23.49 -19.19 21.71
CA PRO A 289 22.14 -19.47 22.18
C PRO A 289 22.04 -20.92 22.68
N GLU A 290 21.55 -21.08 23.88
CA GLU A 290 21.04 -22.37 24.37
C GLU A 290 19.76 -22.76 23.60
N GLN A 291 19.75 -24.04 23.18
CA GLN A 291 18.60 -24.66 22.52
C GLN A 291 17.45 -24.79 23.52
N HIS A 292 16.30 -24.20 23.28
CA HIS A 292 15.05 -24.51 23.95
C HIS A 292 14.07 -25.23 23.03
N ARG A 293 13.61 -26.35 23.60
CA ARG A 293 12.75 -27.39 23.03
C ARG A 293 11.36 -26.88 22.65
N SER A 294 10.80 -27.56 21.64
CA SER A 294 9.42 -27.53 21.19
C SER A 294 8.38 -27.60 22.34
N GLY A 295 7.48 -26.63 22.40
CA GLY A 295 6.28 -26.64 23.23
C GLY A 295 5.04 -26.72 22.34
N VAL A 296 4.26 -27.79 22.56
CA VAL A 296 2.94 -28.06 21.98
C VAL A 296 1.93 -27.06 22.54
N TRP A 297 1.12 -26.46 21.69
CA TRP A 297 0.02 -25.57 22.08
C TRP A 297 -1.18 -26.39 22.54
N PRO A 298 -1.85 -26.06 23.68
CA PRO A 298 -3.10 -26.69 24.06
C PRO A 298 -4.27 -26.12 23.26
N GLU A 299 -5.14 -27.00 22.76
CA GLU A 299 -6.42 -26.66 22.16
C GLU A 299 -7.37 -26.02 23.18
N GLY A 300 -8.05 -24.94 22.76
CA GLY A 300 -9.24 -24.42 23.41
C GLY A 300 -9.05 -23.24 24.33
N GLN A 301 -8.94 -22.01 23.75
CA GLN A 301 -9.52 -20.78 24.31
C GLN A 301 -9.50 -19.67 23.26
N LEU A 302 -10.58 -19.55 22.52
CA LEU A 302 -10.96 -18.35 21.77
C LEU A 302 -11.45 -17.32 22.78
N GLY A 303 -10.64 -16.32 23.09
CA GLY A 303 -11.04 -15.23 23.97
C GLY A 303 -9.93 -14.66 24.86
N ALA A 304 -8.73 -14.40 24.33
CA ALA A 304 -7.73 -13.63 25.05
C ALA A 304 -7.38 -12.37 24.25
N ALA A 305 -7.42 -11.23 24.94
CA ALA A 305 -6.97 -9.95 24.43
C ALA A 305 -5.58 -10.10 23.80
N VAL A 306 -5.44 -9.64 22.55
CA VAL A 306 -4.16 -9.60 21.84
C VAL A 306 -3.19 -8.75 22.67
N PRO A 307 -2.02 -9.29 23.08
CA PRO A 307 -1.03 -8.48 23.78
C PRO A 307 -0.61 -7.33 22.86
N THR A 308 -0.76 -6.09 23.32
CA THR A 308 -0.13 -4.93 22.72
C THR A 308 1.39 -5.11 22.88
N TRP A 309 2.05 -5.55 21.82
CA TRP A 309 3.51 -5.63 21.80
C TRP A 309 4.05 -4.20 21.74
N ALA A 310 4.57 -3.72 22.86
CA ALA A 310 5.37 -2.51 22.86
C ALA A 310 6.66 -2.78 22.05
N VAL A 311 6.89 -1.99 21.02
CA VAL A 311 8.18 -1.96 20.32
C VAL A 311 9.22 -1.39 21.31
N PRO A 312 10.46 -1.93 21.39
CA PRO A 312 11.44 -1.47 22.38
C PRO A 312 11.60 0.05 22.35
N GLU A 313 11.75 0.67 23.52
CA GLU A 313 12.01 2.11 23.63
C GLU A 313 13.27 2.48 22.86
N THR A 314 13.02 2.95 21.70
CA THR A 314 13.98 3.28 20.68
C THR A 314 14.26 4.78 20.65
N ARG A 315 14.55 5.38 21.79
CA ARG A 315 15.14 6.74 21.76
C ARG A 315 16.42 6.79 20.91
N ALA A 316 17.13 5.67 20.78
CA ALA A 316 18.26 5.50 19.86
C ALA A 316 17.82 5.11 18.42
N LEU A 317 16.70 4.38 18.26
CA LEU A 317 16.15 3.99 16.96
C LEU A 317 15.13 4.99 16.41
N ALA A 318 14.57 5.89 17.23
CA ALA A 318 13.67 6.98 16.80
C ALA A 318 14.30 7.96 15.78
N ARG A 319 15.60 7.81 15.47
CA ARG A 319 16.32 8.51 14.41
C ARG A 319 16.82 7.57 13.29
N SER A 320 16.24 6.40 13.17
CA SER A 320 16.71 5.38 12.22
C SER A 320 16.18 5.58 10.80
N TYR A 321 15.31 6.54 10.58
CA TYR A 321 14.83 6.96 9.27
C TYR A 321 14.61 8.47 9.21
N ASP A 322 14.64 9.01 8.00
CA ASP A 322 14.53 10.44 7.76
C ASP A 322 13.08 10.92 7.97
N GLU A 323 12.92 11.92 8.83
CA GLU A 323 11.67 12.68 8.91
C GLU A 323 11.73 13.85 7.93
N PRO A 324 10.71 14.02 7.05
CA PRO A 324 10.73 15.09 6.06
C PRO A 324 10.66 16.46 6.74
N SER A 325 11.64 17.31 6.43
CA SER A 325 11.66 18.71 6.82
C SER A 325 10.56 19.53 6.12
N GLU A 326 10.36 20.78 6.53
CA GLU A 326 9.44 21.69 5.84
C GLU A 326 9.88 21.95 4.38
N THR A 327 11.19 22.03 4.15
CA THR A 327 11.77 22.14 2.79
C THR A 327 11.45 20.89 1.95
N ASP A 328 11.60 19.68 2.50
CA ASP A 328 11.27 18.46 1.79
C ASP A 328 9.78 18.43 1.41
N ARG A 329 8.90 18.86 2.33
CA ARG A 329 7.46 18.96 2.07
C ARG A 329 7.14 19.95 0.95
N TYR A 330 7.79 21.11 0.95
CA TYR A 330 7.66 22.10 -0.12
C TYR A 330 8.08 21.53 -1.46
N GLN A 331 9.29 20.97 -1.55
CA GLN A 331 9.81 20.37 -2.77
C GLN A 331 8.90 19.22 -3.26
N MET A 332 8.40 18.42 -2.36
CA MET A 332 7.46 17.34 -2.65
C MET A 332 6.17 17.85 -3.30
N ILE A 333 5.52 18.86 -2.70
CA ILE A 333 4.27 19.43 -3.22
C ILE A 333 4.52 20.07 -4.58
N ARG A 334 5.58 20.87 -4.69
CA ARG A 334 5.97 21.55 -5.94
C ARG A 334 6.23 20.55 -7.06
N THR A 335 7.06 19.56 -6.82
CA THR A 335 7.41 18.52 -7.80
C THR A 335 6.16 17.78 -8.27
N TYR A 336 5.33 17.30 -7.35
CA TYR A 336 4.12 16.58 -7.72
C TYR A 336 3.15 17.45 -8.54
N PHE A 337 2.97 18.73 -8.17
CA PHE A 337 2.09 19.63 -8.91
C PHE A 337 2.65 19.98 -10.29
N GLN A 338 3.98 20.14 -10.41
CA GLN A 338 4.63 20.31 -11.72
C GLN A 338 4.43 19.09 -12.61
N MET A 339 4.64 17.88 -12.09
CA MET A 339 4.39 16.64 -12.84
C MET A 339 2.94 16.53 -13.34
N LEU A 340 1.96 16.98 -12.55
CA LEU A 340 0.55 17.01 -12.98
C LEU A 340 0.31 17.99 -14.13
N ILE A 341 1.03 19.11 -14.17
CA ILE A 341 0.97 20.10 -15.27
C ILE A 341 1.62 19.53 -16.52
N GLU A 342 2.82 18.96 -16.40
CA GLU A 342 3.61 18.41 -17.50
C GLU A 342 2.93 17.21 -18.16
N GLU A 343 2.21 16.38 -17.39
CA GLU A 343 1.44 15.25 -17.92
C GLU A 343 0.14 15.67 -18.63
N GLU A 344 -0.17 16.97 -18.64
CA GLU A 344 -1.38 17.53 -19.27
C GLU A 344 -2.68 16.78 -18.89
N LEU A 345 -2.76 16.33 -17.63
CA LEU A 345 -3.95 15.61 -17.19
C LEU A 345 -5.20 16.48 -17.28
N PRO A 346 -6.31 15.99 -17.86
CA PRO A 346 -7.54 16.77 -18.03
C PRO A 346 -8.12 17.34 -16.72
N ASP A 347 -7.77 16.73 -15.58
CA ASP A 347 -8.22 17.13 -14.23
C ASP A 347 -7.05 17.47 -13.30
N ALA A 348 -5.98 18.07 -13.79
CA ALA A 348 -4.82 18.44 -12.98
C ALA A 348 -5.21 19.31 -11.78
N VAL A 349 -6.08 20.32 -11.98
CA VAL A 349 -6.58 21.20 -10.91
C VAL A 349 -7.36 20.40 -9.84
N GLY A 350 -8.23 19.49 -10.26
CA GLY A 350 -8.96 18.60 -9.33
C GLY A 350 -8.03 17.71 -8.53
N LYS A 351 -7.00 17.17 -9.16
CA LYS A 351 -5.95 16.36 -8.50
C LYS A 351 -5.14 17.20 -7.50
N MET A 352 -4.67 18.38 -7.89
CA MET A 352 -3.96 19.29 -6.97
C MET A 352 -4.80 19.59 -5.74
N LYS A 353 -6.09 19.91 -5.91
CA LYS A 353 -7.03 20.15 -4.81
C LYS A 353 -7.23 18.90 -3.93
N GLN A 354 -7.35 17.72 -4.54
CA GLN A 354 -7.46 16.46 -3.82
C GLN A 354 -6.24 16.22 -2.93
N PHE A 355 -5.03 16.36 -3.48
CA PHE A 355 -3.78 16.11 -2.77
C PHE A 355 -3.41 17.20 -1.77
N ALA A 356 -3.88 18.43 -1.97
CA ALA A 356 -3.66 19.53 -1.03
C ALA A 356 -4.09 19.18 0.41
N SER A 357 -5.16 18.40 0.58
CA SER A 357 -5.63 17.99 1.91
C SER A 357 -4.66 17.06 2.62
N TRP A 358 -3.93 16.20 1.89
CA TRP A 358 -2.94 15.30 2.44
C TRP A 358 -1.60 16.01 2.66
N PHE A 359 -1.13 16.72 1.66
CA PHE A 359 0.21 17.31 1.64
C PHE A 359 0.39 18.48 2.61
N THR A 360 -0.68 19.23 2.90
CA THR A 360 -0.65 20.34 3.84
C THR A 360 -1.09 19.98 5.26
N HIS A 361 -1.41 18.71 5.51
CA HIS A 361 -1.74 18.23 6.85
C HIS A 361 -0.49 18.26 7.74
N GLY A 362 -0.61 18.82 8.94
CA GLY A 362 0.52 18.96 9.87
C GLY A 362 1.50 20.09 9.53
N VAL A 363 1.31 20.80 8.40
CA VAL A 363 2.11 22.01 8.10
C VAL A 363 1.52 23.20 8.86
N PRO A 364 2.32 23.91 9.69
CA PRO A 364 1.85 25.12 10.35
C PRO A 364 1.32 26.13 9.33
N GLY A 365 0.10 26.67 9.54
CA GLY A 365 -0.55 27.55 8.55
C GLY A 365 -1.13 26.83 7.31
N GLY A 366 -0.97 25.52 7.17
CA GLY A 366 -1.42 24.73 6.03
C GLY A 366 -2.93 24.77 5.77
N ALA A 367 -3.74 25.13 6.77
CA ALA A 367 -5.18 25.37 6.57
C ALA A 367 -5.45 26.57 5.66
N GLY A 368 -4.68 27.66 5.81
CA GLY A 368 -4.74 28.84 4.94
C GLY A 368 -4.32 28.50 3.51
N LEU A 369 -3.20 27.80 3.36
CA LEU A 369 -2.72 27.33 2.05
C LEU A 369 -3.78 26.46 1.36
N ARG A 370 -4.36 25.48 2.08
CA ARG A 370 -5.46 24.64 1.51
C ARG A 370 -6.62 25.47 1.02
N LYS A 371 -7.06 26.47 1.81
CA LYS A 371 -8.15 27.36 1.40
C LYS A 371 -7.80 28.07 0.11
N GLY A 372 -6.61 28.68 0.00
CA GLY A 372 -6.14 29.33 -1.23
C GLY A 372 -6.11 28.36 -2.43
N ILE A 373 -5.61 27.15 -2.25
CA ILE A 373 -5.60 26.12 -3.30
C ILE A 373 -7.03 25.77 -3.75
N TYR A 374 -7.98 25.62 -2.83
CA TYR A 374 -9.37 25.30 -3.19
C TYR A 374 -10.09 26.45 -3.92
N GLU A 375 -9.75 27.70 -3.62
CA GLU A 375 -10.30 28.90 -4.28
C GLU A 375 -9.68 29.12 -5.67
N SER A 376 -8.48 28.64 -5.92
CA SER A 376 -7.77 28.79 -7.20
C SER A 376 -8.47 28.05 -8.35
N LYS A 377 -8.40 28.62 -9.56
CA LYS A 377 -9.10 28.11 -10.75
C LYS A 377 -8.16 27.45 -11.77
N SER A 378 -6.87 27.69 -11.70
CA SER A 378 -5.89 27.14 -12.63
C SER A 378 -4.71 26.48 -11.91
N ALA A 379 -4.03 25.56 -12.59
CA ALA A 379 -2.87 24.86 -12.05
C ALA A 379 -1.67 25.81 -11.77
N PRO A 380 -1.33 26.79 -12.66
CA PRO A 380 -0.31 27.78 -12.35
C PRO A 380 -0.64 28.63 -11.11
N GLU A 381 -1.90 29.03 -10.94
CA GLU A 381 -2.33 29.78 -9.74
C GLU A 381 -2.13 28.97 -8.45
N ILE A 382 -2.48 27.66 -8.48
CA ILE A 382 -2.27 26.77 -7.34
C ILE A 382 -0.77 26.66 -7.02
N LEU A 383 0.07 26.45 -8.04
CA LEU A 383 1.51 26.33 -7.85
C LEU A 383 2.10 27.61 -7.27
N GLY A 384 1.73 28.78 -7.80
CA GLY A 384 2.16 30.09 -7.28
C GLY A 384 1.79 30.29 -5.80
N ARG A 385 0.59 29.86 -5.38
CA ARG A 385 0.17 29.90 -3.96
C ARG A 385 1.03 29.00 -3.07
N VAL A 386 1.44 27.85 -3.56
CA VAL A 386 2.34 26.95 -2.82
C VAL A 386 3.72 27.59 -2.68
N GLU A 387 4.26 28.13 -3.77
CA GLU A 387 5.56 28.79 -3.77
C GLU A 387 5.57 30.01 -2.82
N GLU A 388 4.62 30.90 -2.94
CA GLU A 388 4.48 32.09 -2.06
C GLU A 388 4.40 31.70 -0.58
N PHE A 389 3.62 30.68 -0.26
CA PHE A 389 3.45 30.23 1.13
C PHE A 389 4.75 29.71 1.74
N PHE A 390 5.50 28.88 1.01
CA PHE A 390 6.71 28.27 1.55
C PHE A 390 7.91 29.22 1.47
N GLU A 391 8.04 30.06 0.46
CA GLU A 391 9.10 31.07 0.34
C GLU A 391 9.04 32.08 1.49
N ALA A 392 7.85 32.58 1.82
CA ALA A 392 7.67 33.49 2.95
C ALA A 392 8.13 32.88 4.28
N ARG A 393 7.98 31.57 4.44
CA ARG A 393 8.36 30.85 5.68
C ARG A 393 9.85 30.49 5.72
N LEU A 394 10.40 30.05 4.59
CA LEU A 394 11.82 29.68 4.51
C LEU A 394 12.73 30.91 4.59
N CYS A 395 12.33 32.05 4.02
CA CYS A 395 13.04 33.33 4.17
C CYS A 395 12.94 33.89 5.60
N GLY A 396 11.77 33.73 6.26
CA GLY A 396 11.59 34.20 7.65
C GLY A 396 12.40 33.39 8.68
N ALA A 397 12.61 32.09 8.45
CA ALA A 397 13.43 31.25 9.32
C ALA A 397 14.93 31.58 9.25
N GLY A 398 15.40 32.08 8.10
CA GLY A 398 16.79 32.51 7.91
C GLY A 398 17.16 33.82 8.63
N THR A 399 16.17 34.65 8.91
CA THR A 399 16.39 35.94 9.61
C THR A 399 16.52 35.73 11.12
N LEU A 400 15.76 34.80 11.71
CA LEU A 400 15.82 34.47 13.14
C LEU A 400 17.11 33.71 13.55
N ALA A 401 17.74 33.00 12.63
CA ALA A 401 18.99 32.29 12.88
C ALA A 401 20.25 33.18 12.80
N ARG A 402 20.10 34.44 12.37
CA ARG A 402 21.20 35.41 12.33
C ARG A 402 21.22 36.40 13.53
N GLU A 403 20.17 36.37 14.36
CA GLU A 403 20.06 37.25 15.55
C GLU A 403 20.26 36.49 16.89
N MET A 404 20.64 35.22 16.85
CA MET A 404 21.12 34.45 18.01
C MET A 404 22.61 34.08 17.85
#